data_15d85fd7741410a2b790cf87005347f5
#
_entry.id   15d85fd7741410a2b790cf87005347f5
#
_cell.length_a   1.000
_cell.length_b   1.000
_cell.length_c   1.000
_cell.angle_alpha   90.00
_cell.angle_beta   90.00
_cell.angle_gamma   90.00
#
_symmetry.space_group_name_H-M   'P 1'
#
loop_
_entity.id
_entity.type
_entity.pdbx_description
1 polymer ?
#
loop_
_entity_poly.entity_id
_entity_poly.type
_entity_poly.pdbx_seq_one_letter_code
_entity_poly.pdbx_strand_id
1 'polypeptide(L)'
;KIITDDQIAQTVVEEVIWSPSKDGYLKPKIRVKPIKLCGATITFVTVHNELYRRNNGIDVGAVVEIIRSGDVIPKVHNVLTPVEIQPPPEQYNVELKGVDYVLTNPNDDMTVRLKMIHAFFVNTGVAGLGRGNVQRIMNAGFNTVQDILNMSLEDFLTVDGFKDKTANKIRNSIQKCIIKCTLPELLVATNILGR
;
A
#
# COMPACT_ATOMS: atom_id res chain seq x y z
N LYS A 1 -4.39 -28.73 5.76
CA LYS A 1 -4.67 -28.07 7.05
C LYS A 1 -6.18 -28.03 7.21
N ILE A 2 -6.73 -28.65 8.24
CA ILE A 2 -8.17 -28.65 8.50
C ILE A 2 -8.56 -27.23 8.90
N ILE A 3 -9.56 -26.67 8.24
CA ILE A 3 -10.14 -25.37 8.59
C ILE A 3 -11.23 -25.66 9.62
N THR A 4 -11.18 -24.98 10.75
CA THR A 4 -12.16 -25.10 11.84
C THR A 4 -13.21 -24.00 11.73
N ASP A 5 -14.42 -24.21 12.25
CA ASP A 5 -15.56 -23.28 12.13
C ASP A 5 -15.27 -21.89 12.71
N ASP A 6 -14.38 -21.79 13.69
CA ASP A 6 -13.92 -20.53 14.28
C ASP A 6 -12.99 -19.71 13.35
N GLN A 7 -12.54 -20.30 12.26
CA GLN A 7 -11.65 -19.67 11.25
C GLN A 7 -12.39 -19.11 10.04
N ILE A 8 -13.70 -19.37 9.90
CA ILE A 8 -14.55 -18.88 8.81
C ILE A 8 -15.72 -18.09 9.37
N ALA A 9 -16.07 -16.99 8.73
CA ALA A 9 -17.29 -16.26 9.03
C ALA A 9 -17.88 -15.61 7.79
N GLN A 10 -19.21 -15.50 7.76
CA GLN A 10 -19.95 -14.83 6.70
C GLN A 10 -20.12 -13.35 7.01
N THR A 11 -20.02 -12.51 5.98
CA THR A 11 -20.24 -11.08 6.09
C THR A 11 -20.65 -10.47 4.75
N VAL A 12 -21.04 -9.20 4.80
CA VAL A 12 -21.45 -8.43 3.61
C VAL A 12 -20.38 -7.41 3.27
N VAL A 13 -20.09 -7.25 1.99
CA VAL A 13 -19.21 -6.21 1.47
C VAL A 13 -19.92 -4.86 1.54
N GLU A 14 -19.33 -3.90 2.24
CA GLU A 14 -19.85 -2.52 2.37
C GLU A 14 -19.17 -1.55 1.41
N GLU A 15 -17.92 -1.83 1.01
CA GLU A 15 -17.14 -0.94 0.15
C GLU A 15 -16.02 -1.70 -0.55
N VAL A 16 -15.74 -1.32 -1.80
CA VAL A 16 -14.51 -1.72 -2.51
C VAL A 16 -13.53 -0.56 -2.49
N ILE A 17 -12.39 -0.76 -1.86
CA ILE A 17 -11.36 0.25 -1.69
C ILE A 17 -10.25 -0.02 -2.68
N TRP A 18 -9.93 0.99 -3.48
CA TRP A 18 -8.87 0.94 -4.46
C TRP A 18 -7.63 1.69 -3.97
N SER A 19 -6.48 1.10 -4.11
CA SER A 19 -5.22 1.75 -3.76
C SER A 19 -4.11 1.29 -4.71
N PRO A 20 -3.46 2.20 -5.42
CA PRO A 20 -2.36 1.83 -6.29
C PRO A 20 -1.17 1.32 -5.47
N SER A 21 -0.49 0.31 -5.99
CA SER A 21 0.80 -0.16 -5.46
C SER A 21 1.92 0.82 -5.82
N LYS A 22 3.14 0.59 -5.33
CA LYS A 22 4.31 1.37 -5.74
C LYS A 22 4.65 1.23 -7.25
N ASP A 23 4.19 0.16 -7.88
CA ASP A 23 4.42 -0.15 -9.29
C ASP A 23 3.20 0.22 -10.17
N GLY A 24 2.24 0.98 -9.62
CA GLY A 24 1.06 1.47 -10.33
C GLY A 24 -0.09 0.46 -10.47
N TYR A 25 0.04 -0.77 -9.97
CA TYR A 25 -1.07 -1.73 -9.97
C TYR A 25 -2.16 -1.29 -8.99
N LEU A 26 -3.39 -1.19 -9.47
CA LEU A 26 -4.55 -0.84 -8.66
C LEU A 26 -5.18 -2.11 -8.09
N LYS A 27 -4.95 -2.36 -6.82
CA LYS A 27 -5.40 -3.59 -6.14
C LYS A 27 -6.66 -3.34 -5.31
N PRO A 28 -7.71 -4.16 -5.50
CA PRO A 28 -8.92 -4.05 -4.70
C PRO A 28 -8.70 -4.61 -3.29
N LYS A 29 -9.28 -3.92 -2.32
CA LYS A 29 -9.47 -4.34 -0.95
C LYS A 29 -10.91 -4.07 -0.58
N ILE A 30 -11.56 -4.96 0.15
CA ILE A 30 -12.94 -4.75 0.58
C ILE A 30 -13.02 -4.36 2.05
N ARG A 31 -13.92 -3.43 2.36
CA ARG A 31 -14.43 -3.21 3.70
C ARG A 31 -15.71 -4.02 3.85
N VAL A 32 -15.80 -4.77 4.91
CA VAL A 32 -16.94 -5.65 5.21
C VAL A 32 -17.63 -5.21 6.50
N LYS A 33 -18.90 -5.58 6.64
CA LYS A 33 -19.57 -5.46 7.93
C LYS A 33 -18.74 -6.16 9.00
N PRO A 34 -18.37 -5.47 10.10
CA PRO A 34 -17.42 -6.03 11.08
C PRO A 34 -17.86 -7.38 11.63
N ILE A 35 -16.96 -8.35 11.62
CA ILE A 35 -17.17 -9.70 12.16
C ILE A 35 -16.04 -10.06 13.12
N LYS A 36 -16.36 -10.91 14.09
CA LYS A 36 -15.35 -11.51 14.98
C LYS A 36 -14.86 -12.82 14.39
N LEU A 37 -13.53 -12.97 14.26
CA LEU A 37 -12.91 -14.16 13.69
C LEU A 37 -11.54 -14.40 14.38
N CYS A 38 -11.33 -15.56 14.95
CA CYS A 38 -10.13 -15.91 15.73
C CYS A 38 -9.75 -14.83 16.77
N GLY A 39 -10.71 -14.35 17.54
CA GLY A 39 -10.50 -13.36 18.60
C GLY A 39 -10.24 -11.93 18.15
N ALA A 40 -10.24 -11.64 16.83
CA ALA A 40 -10.08 -10.31 16.29
C ALA A 40 -11.34 -9.81 15.57
N THR A 41 -11.57 -8.51 15.56
CA THR A 41 -12.61 -7.88 14.73
C THR A 41 -12.04 -7.62 13.35
N ILE A 42 -12.62 -8.21 12.31
CA ILE A 42 -12.25 -8.06 10.92
C ILE A 42 -13.17 -7.04 10.28
N THR A 43 -12.57 -6.00 9.71
CA THR A 43 -13.27 -4.93 8.97
C THR A 43 -12.76 -4.83 7.52
N PHE A 44 -11.50 -5.17 7.30
CA PHE A 44 -10.86 -5.11 5.99
C PHE A 44 -10.34 -6.48 5.58
N VAL A 45 -10.60 -6.82 4.33
CA VAL A 45 -10.24 -8.12 3.75
C VAL A 45 -9.55 -7.90 2.40
N THR A 46 -8.50 -8.66 2.14
CA THR A 46 -7.85 -8.64 0.83
C THR A 46 -8.62 -9.50 -0.17
N VAL A 47 -8.75 -8.99 -1.39
CA VAL A 47 -9.18 -9.76 -2.56
C VAL A 47 -7.91 -10.15 -3.32
N HIS A 48 -7.86 -11.36 -3.86
CA HIS A 48 -6.65 -11.89 -4.51
C HIS A 48 -6.10 -10.96 -5.60
N ASN A 49 -6.97 -10.57 -6.54
CA ASN A 49 -6.70 -9.64 -7.64
C ASN A 49 -8.03 -9.18 -8.26
N GLU A 50 -7.97 -8.28 -9.22
CA GLU A 50 -9.17 -7.75 -9.88
C GLU A 50 -9.90 -8.82 -10.71
N LEU A 51 -9.18 -9.68 -11.42
CA LEU A 51 -9.80 -10.76 -12.19
C LEU A 51 -10.62 -11.69 -11.28
N TYR A 52 -10.09 -12.03 -10.10
CA TYR A 52 -10.82 -12.82 -9.10
C TYR A 52 -12.06 -12.08 -8.60
N ARG A 53 -11.97 -10.77 -8.32
CA ARG A 53 -13.09 -9.94 -7.92
C ARG A 53 -14.22 -9.97 -8.95
N ARG A 54 -13.87 -9.76 -10.22
CA ARG A 54 -14.82 -9.74 -11.35
C ARG A 54 -15.48 -11.09 -11.57
N ASN A 55 -14.70 -12.15 -11.63
CA ASN A 55 -15.21 -13.50 -11.91
C ASN A 55 -16.13 -14.05 -10.81
N ASN A 56 -15.99 -13.56 -9.59
CA ASN A 56 -16.77 -14.00 -8.44
C ASN A 56 -17.85 -12.97 -8.01
N GLY A 57 -18.01 -11.85 -8.70
CA GLY A 57 -19.02 -10.84 -8.36
C GLY A 57 -18.83 -10.24 -6.97
N ILE A 58 -17.59 -9.89 -6.60
CA ILE A 58 -17.28 -9.31 -5.30
C ILE A 58 -17.36 -7.79 -5.38
N ASP A 59 -18.48 -7.23 -4.97
CA ASP A 59 -18.72 -5.79 -4.89
C ASP A 59 -19.65 -5.47 -3.73
N VAL A 60 -20.04 -4.20 -3.58
CA VAL A 60 -20.93 -3.73 -2.51
C VAL A 60 -22.23 -4.53 -2.54
N GLY A 61 -22.58 -5.12 -1.38
CA GLY A 61 -23.75 -5.98 -1.21
C GLY A 61 -23.46 -7.47 -1.37
N ALA A 62 -22.32 -7.89 -1.90
CA ALA A 62 -21.95 -9.30 -1.99
C ALA A 62 -21.86 -9.94 -0.61
N VAL A 63 -22.34 -11.17 -0.47
CA VAL A 63 -22.17 -11.98 0.74
C VAL A 63 -21.00 -12.90 0.53
N VAL A 64 -20.00 -12.78 1.42
CA VAL A 64 -18.73 -13.50 1.31
C VAL A 64 -18.41 -14.28 2.58
N GLU A 65 -17.71 -15.38 2.42
CA GLU A 65 -17.06 -16.10 3.52
C GLU A 65 -15.61 -15.63 3.63
N ILE A 66 -15.23 -15.23 4.82
CA ILE A 66 -13.87 -14.78 5.14
C ILE A 66 -13.18 -15.86 5.93
N ILE A 67 -11.95 -16.17 5.57
CA ILE A 67 -11.08 -17.07 6.33
C ILE A 67 -9.92 -16.28 6.93
N ARG A 68 -9.63 -16.60 8.20
CA ARG A 68 -8.40 -16.21 8.89
C ARG A 68 -7.84 -17.41 9.63
N SER A 69 -6.65 -17.85 9.27
CA SER A 69 -5.96 -18.94 9.94
C SER A 69 -4.75 -18.39 10.72
N GLY A 70 -4.83 -18.41 12.04
CA GLY A 70 -3.79 -17.83 12.92
C GLY A 70 -3.67 -16.32 12.73
N ASP A 71 -2.45 -15.77 12.77
CA ASP A 71 -2.16 -14.35 12.55
C ASP A 71 -2.08 -13.96 11.06
N VAL A 72 -2.57 -14.80 10.17
CA VAL A 72 -2.56 -14.55 8.73
C VAL A 72 -3.59 -13.48 8.37
N ILE A 73 -3.27 -12.69 7.35
CA ILE A 73 -4.14 -11.65 6.80
C ILE A 73 -5.48 -12.27 6.35
N PRO A 74 -6.63 -11.71 6.78
CA PRO A 74 -7.93 -12.21 6.36
C PRO A 74 -8.10 -12.08 4.85
N LYS A 75 -8.67 -13.10 4.22
CA LYS A 75 -8.93 -13.14 2.78
C LYS A 75 -10.31 -13.72 2.48
N VAL A 76 -10.86 -13.40 1.33
CA VAL A 76 -12.08 -14.03 0.82
C VAL A 76 -11.79 -15.50 0.56
N HIS A 77 -12.61 -16.38 1.15
CA HIS A 77 -12.56 -17.83 0.96
C HIS A 77 -13.56 -18.26 -0.12
N ASN A 78 -14.79 -17.78 -0.01
CA ASN A 78 -15.89 -18.13 -0.91
C ASN A 78 -16.82 -16.93 -1.10
N VAL A 79 -17.61 -16.92 -2.16
CA VAL A 79 -18.67 -15.95 -2.42
C VAL A 79 -20.00 -16.67 -2.45
N LEU A 80 -20.87 -16.32 -1.51
CA LEU A 80 -22.18 -16.97 -1.35
C LEU A 80 -23.24 -16.29 -2.23
N THR A 81 -23.21 -14.97 -2.30
CA THR A 81 -24.14 -14.18 -3.11
C THR A 81 -23.32 -13.16 -3.90
N PRO A 82 -23.05 -13.44 -5.18
CA PRO A 82 -22.37 -12.49 -6.05
C PRO A 82 -23.30 -11.34 -6.43
N VAL A 83 -22.71 -10.20 -6.78
CA VAL A 83 -23.41 -9.02 -7.27
C VAL A 83 -22.77 -8.51 -8.58
N GLU A 84 -23.45 -7.58 -9.25
CA GLU A 84 -22.89 -6.86 -10.39
C GLU A 84 -21.72 -5.99 -9.93
N ILE A 85 -20.60 -6.10 -10.62
CA ILE A 85 -19.39 -5.36 -10.28
C ILE A 85 -19.38 -3.98 -10.90
N GLN A 86 -18.86 -3.00 -10.15
CA GLN A 86 -18.62 -1.66 -10.63
C GLN A 86 -17.15 -1.48 -11.06
N PRO A 87 -16.87 -0.63 -12.06
CA PRO A 87 -15.51 -0.28 -12.43
C PRO A 87 -14.81 0.46 -11.27
N PRO A 88 -13.48 0.57 -11.30
CA PRO A 88 -12.76 1.44 -10.37
C PRO A 88 -13.20 2.90 -10.54
N PRO A 89 -13.04 3.75 -9.50
CA PRO A 89 -13.39 5.17 -9.59
C PRO A 89 -12.73 5.87 -10.77
N GLU A 90 -13.45 6.77 -11.46
CA GLU A 90 -13.01 7.50 -12.66
C GLU A 90 -11.72 8.31 -12.46
N GLN A 91 -11.43 8.69 -11.21
CA GLN A 91 -10.18 9.37 -10.87
C GLN A 91 -8.93 8.55 -11.19
N TYR A 92 -9.07 7.23 -11.31
CA TYR A 92 -7.99 6.35 -11.72
C TYR A 92 -8.07 6.10 -13.22
N ASN A 93 -7.17 6.71 -13.97
CA ASN A 93 -7.02 6.38 -15.38
C ASN A 93 -6.24 5.06 -15.48
N VAL A 94 -6.94 3.98 -15.84
CA VAL A 94 -6.42 2.61 -15.75
C VAL A 94 -6.61 1.83 -17.04
N GLU A 95 -5.74 0.88 -17.26
CA GLU A 95 -5.87 -0.19 -18.26
C GLU A 95 -5.80 -1.55 -17.55
N LEU A 96 -6.46 -2.56 -18.12
CA LEU A 96 -6.37 -3.92 -17.62
C LEU A 96 -5.08 -4.59 -18.13
N LYS A 97 -4.22 -5.01 -17.21
CA LYS A 97 -2.96 -5.69 -17.54
C LYS A 97 -2.86 -7.00 -16.77
N GLY A 98 -3.04 -8.10 -17.48
CA GLY A 98 -3.10 -9.44 -16.86
C GLY A 98 -4.32 -9.58 -15.96
N VAL A 99 -4.10 -9.72 -14.65
CA VAL A 99 -5.16 -9.98 -13.66
C VAL A 99 -5.56 -8.75 -12.84
N ASP A 100 -4.89 -7.61 -13.02
CA ASP A 100 -5.14 -6.37 -12.28
C ASP A 100 -5.24 -5.16 -13.23
N TYR A 101 -5.84 -4.08 -12.74
CA TYR A 101 -5.73 -2.78 -13.37
C TYR A 101 -4.36 -2.14 -13.09
N VAL A 102 -3.86 -1.37 -14.04
CA VAL A 102 -2.62 -0.59 -13.91
C VAL A 102 -2.94 0.86 -14.27
N LEU A 103 -2.41 1.80 -13.50
CA LEU A 103 -2.47 3.22 -13.83
C LEU A 103 -1.71 3.48 -15.13
N THR A 104 -2.30 4.25 -16.06
CA THR A 104 -1.65 4.62 -17.32
C THR A 104 -0.44 5.54 -17.08
N ASN A 105 -0.52 6.41 -16.06
CA ASN A 105 0.55 7.32 -15.66
C ASN A 105 0.85 7.18 -14.14
N PRO A 106 1.48 6.09 -13.71
CA PRO A 106 1.68 5.82 -12.28
C PRO A 106 2.55 6.88 -11.58
N ASN A 107 3.46 7.53 -12.30
CA ASN A 107 4.34 8.56 -11.74
C ASN A 107 3.61 9.87 -11.38
N ASP A 108 2.42 10.11 -11.93
CA ASP A 108 1.62 11.29 -11.63
C ASP A 108 0.77 11.10 -10.36
N ASP A 109 0.55 9.85 -9.94
CA ASP A 109 -0.21 9.53 -8.73
C ASP A 109 0.63 9.74 -7.47
N MET A 110 0.14 10.60 -6.57
CA MET A 110 0.83 10.94 -5.32
C MET A 110 0.96 9.74 -4.38
N THR A 111 0.02 8.78 -4.41
CA THR A 111 0.08 7.58 -3.58
C THR A 111 1.16 6.62 -4.08
N VAL A 112 1.30 6.48 -5.40
CA VAL A 112 2.39 5.70 -6.01
C VAL A 112 3.72 6.32 -5.65
N ARG A 113 3.86 7.64 -5.86
CA ARG A 113 5.08 8.39 -5.55
C ARG A 113 5.49 8.26 -4.09
N LEU A 114 4.53 8.42 -3.16
CA LEU A 114 4.75 8.20 -1.73
C LEU A 114 5.28 6.79 -1.43
N LYS A 115 4.66 5.77 -2.04
CA LYS A 115 5.05 4.38 -1.84
C LYS A 115 6.43 4.08 -2.44
N MET A 116 6.76 4.67 -3.59
CA MET A 116 8.08 4.54 -4.21
C MET A 116 9.18 5.17 -3.34
N ILE A 117 8.99 6.42 -2.92
CA ILE A 117 9.93 7.13 -2.05
C ILE A 117 10.14 6.37 -0.73
N HIS A 118 9.04 5.97 -0.09
CA HIS A 118 9.09 5.19 1.14
C HIS A 118 9.86 3.87 0.95
N ALA A 119 9.55 3.12 -0.12
CA ALA A 119 10.22 1.86 -0.42
C ALA A 119 11.74 2.06 -0.65
N PHE A 120 12.14 3.12 -1.36
CA PHE A 120 13.55 3.46 -1.56
C PHE A 120 14.28 3.61 -0.23
N PHE A 121 13.76 4.43 0.69
CA PHE A 121 14.42 4.70 1.97
C PHE A 121 14.37 3.50 2.94
N VAL A 122 13.35 2.65 2.85
CA VAL A 122 13.32 1.38 3.61
C VAL A 122 14.38 0.42 3.08
N ASN A 123 14.48 0.25 1.77
CA ASN A 123 15.44 -0.68 1.14
C ASN A 123 16.89 -0.23 1.34
N THR A 124 17.14 1.07 1.44
CA THR A 124 18.47 1.63 1.73
C THR A 124 18.77 1.73 3.23
N GLY A 125 17.84 1.32 4.11
CA GLY A 125 18.04 1.30 5.56
C GLY A 125 18.04 2.68 6.22
N VAL A 126 17.50 3.71 5.59
CA VAL A 126 17.39 5.05 6.17
C VAL A 126 16.35 5.07 7.28
N ALA A 127 16.78 5.35 8.50
CA ALA A 127 15.91 5.44 9.66
C ALA A 127 15.16 6.77 9.73
N GLY A 128 13.89 6.73 10.17
CA GLY A 128 13.08 7.93 10.40
C GLY A 128 12.22 8.35 9.21
N LEU A 129 12.36 7.73 8.04
CA LEU A 129 11.55 7.98 6.85
C LEU A 129 10.44 6.93 6.70
N GLY A 130 9.67 6.69 7.75
CA GLY A 130 8.41 5.95 7.68
C GLY A 130 7.38 6.69 6.82
N ARG A 131 6.34 5.98 6.35
CA ARG A 131 5.33 6.52 5.43
C ARG A 131 4.74 7.88 5.86
N GLY A 132 4.43 8.06 7.16
CA GLY A 132 3.91 9.33 7.69
C GLY A 132 4.89 10.50 7.55
N ASN A 133 6.17 10.27 7.79
CA ASN A 133 7.19 11.31 7.65
C ASN A 133 7.47 11.63 6.17
N VAL A 134 7.51 10.63 5.30
CA VAL A 134 7.60 10.86 3.84
C VAL A 134 6.41 11.67 3.34
N GLN A 135 5.19 11.37 3.80
CA GLN A 135 4.00 12.16 3.43
C GLN A 135 4.12 13.63 3.86
N ARG A 136 4.61 13.91 5.07
CA ARG A 136 4.82 15.29 5.56
C ARG A 136 5.86 16.03 4.73
N ILE A 137 6.96 15.36 4.36
CA ILE A 137 8.01 15.91 3.51
C ILE A 137 7.45 16.22 2.12
N MET A 138 6.66 15.33 1.54
CA MET A 138 5.99 15.57 0.26
C MET A 138 5.00 16.75 0.33
N ASN A 139 4.26 16.88 1.42
CA ASN A 139 3.36 18.03 1.65
C ASN A 139 4.14 19.35 1.76
N ALA A 140 5.39 19.33 2.19
CA ALA A 140 6.28 20.49 2.20
C ALA A 140 6.92 20.79 0.83
N GLY A 141 6.60 20.01 -0.22
CA GLY A 141 7.04 20.27 -1.60
C GLY A 141 8.20 19.38 -2.09
N PHE A 142 8.78 18.53 -1.25
CA PHE A 142 9.88 17.63 -1.63
C PHE A 142 9.30 16.29 -2.12
N ASN A 143 9.13 16.16 -3.45
CA ASN A 143 8.31 15.13 -4.06
C ASN A 143 9.09 14.00 -4.74
N THR A 144 10.41 14.02 -4.68
CA THR A 144 11.28 13.01 -5.26
C THR A 144 12.30 12.49 -4.25
N VAL A 145 12.88 11.33 -4.51
CA VAL A 145 14.01 10.81 -3.73
C VAL A 145 15.17 11.80 -3.74
N GLN A 146 15.45 12.39 -4.91
CA GLN A 146 16.54 13.35 -5.09
C GLN A 146 16.33 14.62 -4.25
N ASP A 147 15.09 15.14 -4.20
CA ASP A 147 14.79 16.31 -3.35
C ASP A 147 15.14 15.99 -1.89
N ILE A 148 14.68 14.83 -1.39
CA ILE A 148 14.87 14.43 0.02
C ILE A 148 16.35 14.17 0.34
N LEU A 149 17.10 13.60 -0.58
CA LEU A 149 18.55 13.39 -0.40
C LEU A 149 19.31 14.71 -0.31
N ASN A 150 18.85 15.77 -0.98
CA ASN A 150 19.45 17.08 -1.04
C ASN A 150 18.95 18.05 0.04
N MET A 151 17.95 17.66 0.86
CA MET A 151 17.42 18.54 1.92
C MET A 151 18.51 18.94 2.92
N SER A 152 18.59 20.25 3.18
CA SER A 152 19.38 20.81 4.28
C SER A 152 18.70 20.53 5.65
N LEU A 153 19.37 20.86 6.73
CA LEU A 153 18.74 20.78 8.06
C LEU A 153 17.57 21.78 8.16
N GLU A 154 17.76 22.96 7.61
CA GLU A 154 16.76 24.03 7.55
C GLU A 154 15.52 23.58 6.80
N ASP A 155 15.66 22.88 5.67
CA ASP A 155 14.53 22.32 4.90
C ASP A 155 13.77 21.29 5.75
N PHE A 156 14.45 20.39 6.45
CA PHE A 156 13.76 19.45 7.35
C PHE A 156 13.00 20.15 8.48
N LEU A 157 13.47 21.31 8.95
CA LEU A 157 12.79 22.07 9.99
C LEU A 157 11.54 22.81 9.48
N THR A 158 11.37 23.01 8.16
CA THR A 158 10.13 23.54 7.57
C THR A 158 9.01 22.51 7.50
N VAL A 159 9.33 21.21 7.65
CA VAL A 159 8.34 20.15 7.56
C VAL A 159 7.47 20.11 8.82
N ASP A 160 6.16 20.17 8.63
CA ASP A 160 5.21 20.15 9.77
C ASP A 160 5.43 18.95 10.70
N GLY A 161 5.49 19.24 12.00
CA GLY A 161 5.72 18.25 13.04
C GLY A 161 7.17 17.76 13.18
N PHE A 162 8.12 18.29 12.39
CA PHE A 162 9.54 18.01 12.60
C PHE A 162 10.15 19.05 13.55
N LYS A 163 11.00 18.55 14.45
CA LYS A 163 11.82 19.34 15.36
C LYS A 163 13.27 18.91 15.21
N ASP A 164 14.21 19.65 15.79
CA ASP A 164 15.65 19.41 15.71
C ASP A 164 16.04 17.94 15.87
N LYS A 165 15.46 17.24 16.84
CA LYS A 165 15.76 15.83 17.09
C LYS A 165 15.38 14.94 15.91
N THR A 166 14.21 15.16 15.31
CA THR A 166 13.73 14.38 14.17
C THR A 166 14.51 14.71 12.90
N ALA A 167 14.70 16.00 12.62
CA ALA A 167 15.44 16.50 11.47
C ALA A 167 16.89 15.97 11.47
N ASN A 168 17.60 16.13 12.59
CA ASN A 168 18.97 15.63 12.73
C ASN A 168 19.07 14.11 12.61
N LYS A 169 18.12 13.36 13.21
CA LYS A 169 18.08 11.89 13.10
C LYS A 169 17.98 11.44 11.64
N ILE A 170 17.04 12.02 10.90
CA ILE A 170 16.81 11.66 9.49
C ILE A 170 18.03 12.04 8.64
N ARG A 171 18.51 13.28 8.74
CA ARG A 171 19.67 13.77 8.00
C ARG A 171 20.91 12.91 8.24
N ASN A 172 21.24 12.62 9.51
CA ASN A 172 22.38 11.76 9.85
C ASN A 172 22.22 10.34 9.29
N SER A 173 20.98 9.81 9.26
CA SER A 173 20.71 8.50 8.68
C SER A 173 20.90 8.50 7.16
N ILE A 174 20.45 9.55 6.46
CA ILE A 174 20.67 9.72 5.02
C ILE A 174 22.17 9.78 4.72
N GLN A 175 22.93 10.61 5.43
CA GLN A 175 24.39 10.74 5.24
C GLN A 175 25.11 9.39 5.42
N LYS A 176 24.76 8.64 6.47
CA LYS A 176 25.31 7.30 6.70
C LYS A 176 24.96 6.33 5.57
N CYS A 177 23.76 6.43 5.02
CA CYS A 177 23.33 5.61 3.91
C CYS A 177 24.12 5.92 2.65
N ILE A 178 24.26 7.19 2.27
CA ILE A 178 25.01 7.61 1.07
C ILE A 178 26.45 7.10 1.10
N ILE A 179 27.09 7.08 2.27
CA ILE A 179 28.48 6.60 2.42
C ILE A 179 28.56 5.07 2.31
N LYS A 180 27.53 4.33 2.74
CA LYS A 180 27.55 2.86 2.88
C LYS A 180 26.89 2.11 1.75
N CYS A 181 25.94 2.74 1.05
CA CYS A 181 25.18 2.07 -0.02
C CYS A 181 26.10 1.64 -1.16
N THR A 182 26.02 0.36 -1.47
CA THR A 182 26.66 -0.22 -2.66
C THR A 182 25.80 -0.04 -3.89
N LEU A 183 26.40 -0.12 -5.09
CA LEU A 183 25.66 -0.06 -6.34
C LEU A 183 24.52 -1.09 -6.45
N PRO A 184 24.70 -2.37 -6.05
CA PRO A 184 23.61 -3.34 -6.04
C PRO A 184 22.43 -2.92 -5.15
N GLU A 185 22.67 -2.39 -3.95
CA GLU A 185 21.62 -1.92 -3.04
C GLU A 185 20.84 -0.75 -3.63
N LEU A 186 21.52 0.18 -4.30
CA LEU A 186 20.89 1.29 -5.00
C LEU A 186 20.03 0.81 -6.18
N LEU A 187 20.51 -0.15 -6.97
CA LEU A 187 19.75 -0.73 -8.09
C LEU A 187 18.47 -1.43 -7.61
N VAL A 188 18.55 -2.16 -6.49
CA VAL A 188 17.37 -2.78 -5.87
C VAL A 188 16.41 -1.72 -5.33
N ALA A 189 16.95 -0.70 -4.65
CA ALA A 189 16.13 0.38 -4.06
C ALA A 189 15.38 1.19 -5.11
N THR A 190 15.99 1.46 -6.26
CA THR A 190 15.38 2.20 -7.37
C THR A 190 14.44 1.36 -8.22
N ASN A 191 14.44 0.03 -8.05
CA ASN A 191 13.65 -0.92 -8.84
C ASN A 191 13.90 -0.84 -10.37
N ILE A 192 15.08 -0.32 -10.77
CA ILE A 192 15.46 -0.15 -12.19
C ILE A 192 15.57 -1.49 -12.93
N LEU A 193 16.00 -2.55 -12.25
CA LEU A 193 16.18 -3.85 -12.84
C LEU A 193 14.89 -4.68 -12.96
N GLY A 194 13.77 -4.16 -12.46
CA GLY A 194 12.51 -4.91 -12.41
C GLY A 194 12.57 -6.08 -11.39
N ARG A 195 11.45 -6.78 -11.25
CA ARG A 195 11.38 -8.10 -10.58
C ARG A 195 11.27 -9.18 -11.61
#